data_4d19fd5e243eda97b2fee1568a921712
#
_entry.id   4d19fd5e243eda97b2fee1568a921712
#
_cell.length_a   1.000
_cell.length_b   1.000
_cell.length_c   1.000
_cell.angle_alpha   90.00
_cell.angle_beta   90.00
_cell.angle_gamma   90.00
#
_symmetry.space_group_name_H-M   'P 1'
#
loop_
_entity.id
_entity.type
_entity.pdbx_description
1 polymer ?
#
loop_
_entity_poly.entity_id
_entity_poly.type
_entity_poly.pdbx_seq_one_letter_code
_entity_poly.pdbx_strand_id
1 'polypeptide(L)'
;MKAFYRLFYYISIVLTSILAGVTIAGAFVGNAVPDSFKFMPFIGLILPILLLANLASVIYWTIRWRCWVFIPLIAIFSNWGYMSCVLQSPFFSPASSPMVKMNVYTPGVLTVATYNVDAFNHEHTGYSCKEIASYMRNLQADILCFQEFGINDEFGIDSISAALSNWPYHYIPSSPEGKNLLQLAVFSRYPIKEEHLIIYPDSKNCSLACDIEINGRTIRLFNNHLQTTEVSQNKRKLEKGLRTDDSQRVEHAALGLIDGLHENFRKRAVQADLLKQLIAASPYPTLVCGDFNSLPSSYVYHTIKGDKLQDGFQRSGHGYMYTFKYFKHLLRIDYILHSPELNSTDYFSPDLNYSDHNPVVMRMK
;
A
#
# COMPACT_ATOMS: atom_id res chain seq x y z
N MET A 1 -13.89 29.03 -39.28
CA MET A 1 -14.35 28.74 -37.92
C MET A 1 -15.16 27.43 -37.80
N LYS A 2 -16.25 27.21 -38.53
CA LYS A 2 -17.08 25.98 -38.43
C LYS A 2 -16.31 24.67 -38.66
N ALA A 3 -15.38 24.61 -39.62
CA ALA A 3 -14.56 23.42 -39.89
C ALA A 3 -13.61 23.09 -38.73
N PHE A 4 -13.00 24.11 -38.13
CA PHE A 4 -12.13 23.95 -36.96
C PHE A 4 -12.89 23.41 -35.73
N TYR A 5 -14.09 23.91 -35.45
CA TYR A 5 -14.93 23.41 -34.37
C TYR A 5 -15.36 21.94 -34.58
N ARG A 6 -15.65 21.55 -35.84
CA ARG A 6 -15.95 20.14 -36.16
C ARG A 6 -14.74 19.24 -35.97
N LEU A 7 -13.57 19.67 -36.46
CA LEU A 7 -12.33 18.92 -36.26
C LEU A 7 -12.03 18.70 -34.76
N PHE A 8 -12.06 19.77 -33.96
CA PHE A 8 -11.85 19.71 -32.53
C PHE A 8 -12.86 18.79 -31.81
N TYR A 9 -14.12 18.82 -32.22
CA TYR A 9 -15.16 17.95 -31.69
C TYR A 9 -14.86 16.49 -31.97
N TYR A 10 -14.49 16.09 -33.15
CA TYR A 10 -14.15 14.69 -33.46
C TYR A 10 -12.85 14.25 -32.77
N ILE A 11 -11.85 15.12 -32.72
CA ILE A 11 -10.63 14.84 -31.93
C ILE A 11 -10.98 14.59 -30.46
N SER A 12 -11.85 15.39 -29.86
CA SER A 12 -12.28 15.19 -28.47
C SER A 12 -12.96 13.82 -28.24
N ILE A 13 -13.78 13.36 -29.20
CA ILE A 13 -14.40 12.02 -29.12
C ILE A 13 -13.33 10.94 -29.16
N VAL A 14 -12.40 11.03 -30.13
CA VAL A 14 -11.33 10.04 -30.30
C VAL A 14 -10.46 9.96 -29.03
N LEU A 15 -10.03 11.11 -28.50
CA LEU A 15 -9.21 11.18 -27.28
C LEU A 15 -9.96 10.61 -26.07
N THR A 16 -11.24 10.95 -25.91
CA THR A 16 -12.07 10.37 -24.84
C THR A 16 -12.18 8.85 -24.97
N SER A 17 -12.36 8.34 -26.20
CA SER A 17 -12.49 6.90 -26.44
C SER A 17 -11.20 6.15 -26.17
N ILE A 18 -10.05 6.70 -26.57
CA ILE A 18 -8.72 6.12 -26.26
C ILE A 18 -8.48 6.13 -24.76
N LEU A 19 -8.71 7.25 -24.06
CA LEU A 19 -8.57 7.37 -22.62
C LEU A 19 -9.44 6.32 -21.90
N ALA A 20 -10.70 6.20 -22.30
CA ALA A 20 -11.64 5.23 -21.74
C ALA A 20 -11.17 3.80 -21.98
N GLY A 21 -10.72 3.47 -23.19
CA GLY A 21 -10.20 2.14 -23.52
C GLY A 21 -9.01 1.73 -22.65
N VAL A 22 -8.03 2.63 -22.48
CA VAL A 22 -6.87 2.39 -21.60
C VAL A 22 -7.33 2.25 -20.13
N THR A 23 -8.29 3.06 -19.69
CA THR A 23 -8.82 2.98 -18.32
C THR A 23 -9.58 1.68 -18.08
N ILE A 24 -10.37 1.20 -19.04
CA ILE A 24 -11.07 -0.10 -18.97
C ILE A 24 -10.04 -1.24 -18.84
N ALA A 25 -8.92 -1.19 -19.57
CA ALA A 25 -7.84 -2.16 -19.42
C ALA A 25 -7.30 -2.19 -17.96
N GLY A 26 -7.38 -1.09 -17.22
CA GLY A 26 -7.03 -1.00 -15.80
C GLY A 26 -7.79 -2.00 -14.92
N ALA A 27 -9.03 -2.32 -15.25
CA ALA A 27 -9.85 -3.28 -14.51
C ALA A 27 -9.32 -4.74 -14.59
N PHE A 28 -8.45 -5.05 -15.55
CA PHE A 28 -7.90 -6.38 -15.78
C PHE A 28 -6.46 -6.53 -15.28
N VAL A 29 -5.82 -5.46 -14.82
CA VAL A 29 -4.41 -5.46 -14.37
C VAL A 29 -4.19 -6.44 -13.23
N GLY A 30 -5.13 -6.55 -12.30
CA GLY A 30 -5.03 -7.47 -11.16
C GLY A 30 -4.91 -8.95 -11.54
N ASN A 31 -5.37 -9.32 -12.75
CA ASN A 31 -5.28 -10.68 -13.28
C ASN A 31 -4.10 -10.87 -14.26
N ALA A 32 -3.37 -9.80 -14.55
CA ALA A 32 -2.30 -9.82 -15.54
C ALA A 32 -0.95 -10.08 -14.87
N VAL A 33 -0.39 -11.27 -15.08
CA VAL A 33 0.98 -11.58 -14.62
C VAL A 33 1.97 -10.67 -15.33
N PRO A 34 2.85 -9.95 -14.61
CA PRO A 34 3.78 -8.98 -15.21
C PRO A 34 4.69 -9.54 -16.30
N ASP A 35 5.13 -10.79 -16.18
CA ASP A 35 5.96 -11.44 -17.19
C ASP A 35 5.22 -11.67 -18.52
N SER A 36 3.93 -11.97 -18.47
CA SER A 36 3.11 -12.23 -19.67
C SER A 36 2.58 -10.94 -20.31
N PHE A 37 2.36 -9.89 -19.51
CA PHE A 37 1.72 -8.65 -19.93
C PHE A 37 2.52 -7.41 -19.46
N LYS A 38 3.66 -7.17 -20.10
CA LYS A 38 4.65 -6.14 -19.70
C LYS A 38 4.07 -4.73 -19.46
N PHE A 39 3.05 -4.33 -20.22
CA PHE A 39 2.48 -2.97 -20.14
C PHE A 39 1.35 -2.84 -19.11
N MET A 40 0.70 -3.95 -18.72
CA MET A 40 -0.42 -3.92 -17.79
C MET A 40 -0.08 -3.32 -16.42
N PRO A 41 1.07 -3.65 -15.77
CA PRO A 41 1.42 -3.04 -14.49
C PRO A 41 1.56 -1.51 -14.56
N PHE A 42 2.01 -0.96 -15.69
CA PHE A 42 2.11 0.49 -15.89
C PHE A 42 0.72 1.15 -15.96
N ILE A 43 -0.25 0.50 -16.64
CA ILE A 43 -1.64 0.98 -16.64
C ILE A 43 -2.18 1.00 -15.21
N GLY A 44 -1.93 -0.06 -14.44
CA GLY A 44 -2.31 -0.13 -13.03
C GLY A 44 -1.69 0.98 -12.18
N LEU A 45 -0.41 1.29 -12.42
CA LEU A 45 0.30 2.34 -11.68
C LEU A 45 -0.29 3.74 -11.95
N ILE A 46 -0.68 4.03 -13.19
CA ILE A 46 -1.26 5.33 -13.56
C ILE A 46 -2.78 5.39 -13.47
N LEU A 47 -3.43 4.30 -13.04
CA LEU A 47 -4.90 4.21 -12.98
C LEU A 47 -5.57 5.34 -12.20
N PRO A 48 -5.07 5.82 -11.05
CA PRO A 48 -5.63 6.98 -10.36
C PRO A 48 -5.71 8.22 -11.26
N ILE A 49 -4.67 8.46 -12.05
CA ILE A 49 -4.60 9.61 -12.97
C ILE A 49 -5.58 9.42 -14.14
N LEU A 50 -5.67 8.19 -14.68
CA LEU A 50 -6.63 7.87 -15.75
C LEU A 50 -8.08 8.06 -15.29
N LEU A 51 -8.41 7.69 -14.06
CA LEU A 51 -9.75 7.89 -13.47
C LEU A 51 -10.06 9.39 -13.30
N LEU A 52 -9.11 10.19 -12.81
CA LEU A 52 -9.28 11.64 -12.71
C LEU A 52 -9.47 12.29 -14.09
N ALA A 53 -8.73 11.85 -15.12
CA ALA A 53 -8.87 12.34 -16.49
C ALA A 53 -10.24 11.96 -17.10
N ASN A 54 -10.74 10.74 -16.81
CA ASN A 54 -12.10 10.34 -17.21
C ASN A 54 -13.16 11.17 -16.47
N LEU A 55 -12.98 11.50 -15.18
CA LEU A 55 -13.88 12.38 -14.44
C LEU A 55 -13.93 13.78 -15.07
N ALA A 56 -12.77 14.34 -15.46
CA ALA A 56 -12.72 15.59 -16.20
C ALA A 56 -13.45 15.49 -17.56
N SER A 57 -13.34 14.34 -18.24
CA SER A 57 -14.07 14.07 -19.49
C SER A 57 -15.58 13.97 -19.27
N VAL A 58 -16.03 13.38 -18.17
CA VAL A 58 -17.47 13.38 -17.76
C VAL A 58 -17.97 14.84 -17.63
N ILE A 59 -17.24 15.69 -16.90
CA ILE A 59 -17.60 17.09 -16.71
C ILE A 59 -17.67 17.81 -18.07
N TYR A 60 -16.65 17.63 -18.91
CA TYR A 60 -16.60 18.24 -20.25
C TYR A 60 -17.81 17.88 -21.12
N TRP A 61 -18.17 16.58 -21.21
CA TRP A 61 -19.29 16.14 -22.05
C TRP A 61 -20.66 16.49 -21.44
N THR A 62 -20.78 16.55 -20.14
CA THR A 62 -21.99 17.02 -19.44
C THR A 62 -22.26 18.50 -19.75
N ILE A 63 -21.25 19.38 -19.66
CA ILE A 63 -21.38 20.81 -20.02
C ILE A 63 -21.77 20.97 -21.48
N ARG A 64 -21.33 20.09 -22.35
CA ARG A 64 -21.66 20.09 -23.77
C ARG A 64 -23.01 19.45 -24.11
N TRP A 65 -23.72 18.89 -23.12
CA TRP A 65 -24.98 18.16 -23.29
C TRP A 65 -24.90 17.09 -24.40
N ARG A 66 -23.87 16.25 -24.39
CA ARG A 66 -23.63 15.19 -25.38
C ARG A 66 -23.62 13.81 -24.74
N CYS A 67 -24.22 12.84 -25.44
CA CYS A 67 -24.28 11.44 -25.00
C CYS A 67 -22.90 10.78 -24.88
N TRP A 68 -21.83 11.37 -25.41
CA TRP A 68 -20.44 10.91 -25.23
C TRP A 68 -20.00 10.84 -23.78
N VAL A 69 -20.74 11.44 -22.84
CA VAL A 69 -20.53 11.32 -21.38
C VAL A 69 -20.57 9.87 -20.90
N PHE A 70 -21.31 8.99 -21.59
CA PHE A 70 -21.39 7.59 -21.20
C PHE A 70 -20.07 6.83 -21.40
N ILE A 71 -19.21 7.25 -22.33
CA ILE A 71 -17.91 6.60 -22.57
C ILE A 71 -17.00 6.66 -21.32
N PRO A 72 -16.64 7.84 -20.77
CA PRO A 72 -15.82 7.91 -19.56
C PRO A 72 -16.55 7.39 -18.32
N LEU A 73 -17.88 7.44 -18.24
CA LEU A 73 -18.63 6.82 -17.16
C LEU A 73 -18.45 5.29 -17.14
N ILE A 74 -18.56 4.62 -18.29
CA ILE A 74 -18.32 3.18 -18.41
C ILE A 74 -16.89 2.86 -17.96
N ALA A 75 -15.89 3.65 -18.35
CA ALA A 75 -14.49 3.46 -17.96
C ALA A 75 -14.29 3.60 -16.44
N ILE A 76 -14.96 4.57 -15.81
CA ILE A 76 -14.91 4.73 -14.34
C ILE A 76 -15.56 3.54 -13.66
N PHE A 77 -16.78 3.17 -14.05
CA PHE A 77 -17.52 2.07 -13.40
C PHE A 77 -16.89 0.69 -13.62
N SER A 78 -16.18 0.46 -14.74
CA SER A 78 -15.42 -0.79 -14.93
C SER A 78 -14.31 -0.98 -13.90
N ASN A 79 -13.83 0.09 -13.29
CA ASN A 79 -12.81 0.07 -12.23
C ASN A 79 -13.39 0.20 -10.82
N TRP A 80 -14.68 -0.18 -10.63
CA TRP A 80 -15.34 -0.12 -9.32
C TRP A 80 -14.58 -0.89 -8.23
N GLY A 81 -14.00 -2.04 -8.59
CA GLY A 81 -13.17 -2.84 -7.68
C GLY A 81 -12.00 -2.05 -7.11
N TYR A 82 -11.25 -1.35 -7.96
CA TYR A 82 -10.18 -0.45 -7.54
C TYR A 82 -10.73 0.73 -6.71
N MET A 83 -11.80 1.37 -7.18
CA MET A 83 -12.36 2.54 -6.49
C MET A 83 -12.83 2.19 -5.08
N SER A 84 -13.44 1.02 -4.88
CA SER A 84 -13.87 0.56 -3.57
C SER A 84 -12.71 0.29 -2.59
N CYS A 85 -11.49 0.09 -3.10
CA CYS A 85 -10.30 -0.06 -2.27
C CYS A 85 -9.69 1.29 -1.84
N VAL A 86 -10.05 2.40 -2.47
CA VAL A 86 -9.48 3.73 -2.16
C VAL A 86 -10.53 4.74 -1.73
N LEU A 87 -11.80 4.49 -1.98
CA LEU A 87 -12.91 5.37 -1.65
C LEU A 87 -14.08 4.59 -1.07
N GLN A 88 -14.44 4.89 0.18
CA GLN A 88 -15.61 4.37 0.87
C GLN A 88 -16.57 5.49 1.21
N SER A 89 -17.88 5.16 1.26
CA SER A 89 -18.90 6.17 1.55
C SER A 89 -18.76 6.71 2.96
N PRO A 90 -18.69 8.04 3.14
CA PRO A 90 -18.69 8.63 4.47
C PRO A 90 -20.07 8.54 5.15
N PHE A 91 -21.15 8.22 4.40
CA PHE A 91 -22.54 8.28 4.87
C PHE A 91 -23.07 6.96 5.42
N PHE A 92 -22.46 5.83 5.09
CA PHE A 92 -22.94 4.49 5.46
C PHE A 92 -22.10 3.84 6.55
N SER A 93 -21.33 4.62 7.27
CA SER A 93 -20.58 4.12 8.41
C SER A 93 -21.42 4.03 9.66
N PRO A 94 -21.37 2.93 10.38
CA PRO A 94 -21.80 2.96 11.76
C PRO A 94 -20.88 3.93 12.52
N ALA A 95 -21.44 5.08 12.85
CA ALA A 95 -20.93 6.16 13.65
C ALA A 95 -19.57 5.96 14.34
N SER A 96 -18.49 6.15 13.61
CA SER A 96 -17.20 6.45 14.19
C SER A 96 -16.53 7.56 13.38
N SER A 97 -16.74 8.78 13.83
CA SER A 97 -16.04 9.96 13.37
C SER A 97 -14.52 9.74 13.52
N PRO A 98 -13.65 10.15 12.59
CA PRO A 98 -12.18 10.01 12.70
C PRO A 98 -11.59 10.69 13.95
N MET A 99 -12.33 11.59 14.58
CA MET A 99 -11.98 12.19 15.88
C MET A 99 -12.37 11.32 17.07
N VAL A 100 -12.92 10.12 16.84
CA VAL A 100 -13.50 9.32 17.90
C VAL A 100 -12.46 8.45 18.57
N LYS A 101 -12.17 8.90 19.78
CA LYS A 101 -11.78 8.03 20.88
C LYS A 101 -10.37 7.47 20.83
N MET A 102 -9.37 8.35 20.71
CA MET A 102 -8.14 8.16 21.46
C MET A 102 -8.55 7.90 22.91
N ASN A 103 -8.03 6.85 23.52
CA ASN A 103 -8.20 6.49 24.94
C ASN A 103 -9.50 5.78 25.37
N VAL A 104 -10.29 5.20 24.49
CA VAL A 104 -11.37 4.29 24.93
C VAL A 104 -10.96 2.85 24.74
N TYR A 105 -10.51 2.23 25.82
CA TYR A 105 -10.35 0.77 25.86
C TYR A 105 -11.74 0.12 25.68
N THR A 106 -11.88 -0.68 24.64
CA THR A 106 -13.08 -1.49 24.41
C THR A 106 -12.71 -2.95 24.63
N PRO A 107 -13.18 -3.59 25.72
CA PRO A 107 -12.89 -4.99 25.96
C PRO A 107 -13.27 -5.88 24.77
N GLY A 108 -12.38 -6.81 24.40
CA GLY A 108 -12.61 -7.73 23.30
C GLY A 108 -12.37 -7.15 21.89
N VAL A 109 -11.82 -5.93 21.80
CA VAL A 109 -11.37 -5.33 20.52
C VAL A 109 -9.86 -5.46 20.45
N LEU A 110 -9.37 -6.06 19.36
CA LEU A 110 -7.96 -6.13 19.01
C LEU A 110 -7.63 -4.97 18.05
N THR A 111 -6.59 -4.20 18.37
CA THR A 111 -6.11 -3.08 17.53
C THR A 111 -4.74 -3.43 16.95
N VAL A 112 -4.64 -3.47 15.63
CA VAL A 112 -3.41 -3.73 14.89
C VAL A 112 -3.02 -2.50 14.08
N ALA A 113 -1.75 -2.13 14.13
CA ALA A 113 -1.18 -1.05 13.33
C ALA A 113 -0.01 -1.57 12.50
N THR A 114 0.06 -1.14 11.24
CA THR A 114 1.23 -1.34 10.37
C THR A 114 1.77 0.02 9.93
N TYR A 115 3.09 0.15 9.90
CA TYR A 115 3.73 1.43 9.59
C TYR A 115 5.12 1.22 9.00
N ASN A 116 5.33 1.63 7.75
CA ASN A 116 6.67 1.84 7.21
C ASN A 116 7.23 3.11 7.85
N VAL A 117 8.24 2.96 8.71
CA VAL A 117 8.76 4.05 9.56
C VAL A 117 9.96 4.77 8.93
N ASP A 118 10.39 4.39 7.71
CA ASP A 118 11.52 5.04 7.00
C ASP A 118 12.72 5.27 7.93
N ALA A 119 13.19 4.19 8.58
CA ALA A 119 14.24 4.25 9.60
C ALA A 119 13.97 5.32 10.69
N PHE A 120 12.71 5.45 11.11
CA PHE A 120 12.22 6.51 12.01
C PHE A 120 12.53 7.92 11.48
N ASN A 121 12.24 8.14 10.18
CA ASN A 121 12.49 9.38 9.45
C ASN A 121 13.99 9.75 9.39
N HIS A 122 14.87 8.73 9.38
CA HIS A 122 16.34 8.87 9.44
C HIS A 122 16.84 9.77 10.58
N GLU A 123 16.07 9.88 11.65
CA GLU A 123 16.35 10.73 12.78
C GLU A 123 17.18 9.95 13.82
N HIS A 124 18.23 10.56 14.35
CA HIS A 124 19.21 9.88 15.20
C HIS A 124 18.92 9.97 16.70
N THR A 125 18.10 10.94 17.15
CA THR A 125 17.86 11.19 18.60
C THR A 125 16.80 10.27 19.20
N GLY A 126 16.09 9.50 18.36
CA GLY A 126 14.96 8.67 18.75
C GLY A 126 13.68 9.44 19.04
N TYR A 127 13.62 10.71 18.67
CA TYR A 127 12.41 11.52 18.84
C TYR A 127 11.22 10.90 18.07
N SER A 128 11.41 10.61 16.78
CA SER A 128 10.35 10.02 15.94
C SER A 128 9.86 8.68 16.48
N CYS A 129 10.77 7.81 16.95
CA CYS A 129 10.41 6.54 17.57
C CYS A 129 9.55 6.73 18.82
N LYS A 130 9.94 7.66 19.72
CA LYS A 130 9.19 7.95 20.97
C LYS A 130 7.80 8.53 20.68
N GLU A 131 7.70 9.43 19.71
CA GLU A 131 6.41 10.00 19.31
C GLU A 131 5.48 8.96 18.68
N ILE A 132 6.01 8.10 17.79
CA ILE A 132 5.27 6.97 17.22
C ILE A 132 4.78 6.04 18.34
N ALA A 133 5.67 5.66 19.28
CA ALA A 133 5.31 4.81 20.41
C ALA A 133 4.23 5.45 21.29
N SER A 134 4.35 6.75 21.56
CA SER A 134 3.35 7.51 22.32
C SER A 134 1.99 7.53 21.60
N TYR A 135 1.99 7.78 20.30
CA TYR A 135 0.78 7.77 19.49
C TYR A 135 0.11 6.39 19.49
N MET A 136 0.86 5.32 19.24
CA MET A 136 0.34 3.95 19.22
C MET A 136 -0.18 3.50 20.58
N ARG A 137 0.46 3.94 21.67
CA ARG A 137 -0.05 3.73 23.05
C ARG A 137 -1.38 4.43 23.27
N ASN A 138 -1.52 5.68 22.82
CA ASN A 138 -2.77 6.43 22.92
C ASN A 138 -3.88 5.83 22.07
N LEU A 139 -3.57 5.17 20.95
CA LEU A 139 -4.52 4.38 20.16
C LEU A 139 -4.89 3.06 20.81
N GLN A 140 -4.15 2.67 21.88
CA GLN A 140 -4.25 1.35 22.52
C GLN A 140 -3.99 0.21 21.52
N ALA A 141 -3.03 0.42 20.60
CA ALA A 141 -2.62 -0.61 19.68
C ALA A 141 -2.08 -1.83 20.44
N ASP A 142 -2.51 -3.02 20.05
CA ASP A 142 -2.11 -4.28 20.66
C ASP A 142 -0.94 -4.92 19.91
N ILE A 143 -0.93 -4.76 18.59
CA ILE A 143 0.12 -5.30 17.70
C ILE A 143 0.60 -4.18 16.79
N LEU A 144 1.93 -4.04 16.69
CA LEU A 144 2.60 -3.10 15.80
C LEU A 144 3.46 -3.88 14.81
N CYS A 145 3.31 -3.56 13.53
CA CYS A 145 4.09 -4.12 12.43
C CYS A 145 4.86 -2.99 11.76
N PHE A 146 6.17 -2.98 11.91
CA PHE A 146 7.01 -1.95 11.31
C PHE A 146 7.73 -2.49 10.08
N GLN A 147 7.86 -1.65 9.05
CA GLN A 147 8.69 -1.83 7.87
C GLN A 147 9.76 -0.73 7.87
N GLU A 148 10.90 -1.01 7.23
CA GLU A 148 12.10 -0.15 7.27
C GLU A 148 12.48 0.24 8.70
N PHE A 149 12.44 -0.74 9.60
CA PHE A 149 12.75 -0.58 11.01
C PHE A 149 14.27 -0.37 11.17
N GLY A 150 14.68 0.90 11.20
CA GLY A 150 16.09 1.29 11.29
C GLY A 150 16.61 1.32 12.72
N ILE A 151 17.85 0.88 12.89
CA ILE A 151 18.64 1.05 14.10
C ILE A 151 19.85 1.89 13.73
N ASN A 152 20.23 2.84 14.58
CA ASN A 152 21.44 3.63 14.40
C ASN A 152 22.31 3.60 15.67
N ASP A 153 23.55 4.10 15.56
CA ASP A 153 24.54 4.04 16.65
C ASP A 153 24.16 4.91 17.87
N GLU A 154 23.38 5.97 17.66
CA GLU A 154 22.98 6.90 18.73
C GLU A 154 21.68 6.44 19.41
N PHE A 155 20.79 5.78 18.68
CA PHE A 155 19.53 5.26 19.16
C PHE A 155 19.38 3.78 18.80
N GLY A 156 20.03 2.93 19.59
CA GLY A 156 20.12 1.49 19.36
C GLY A 156 18.90 0.72 19.83
N ILE A 157 18.95 -0.60 19.65
CA ILE A 157 17.85 -1.52 19.94
C ILE A 157 17.32 -1.43 21.37
N ASP A 158 18.20 -1.23 22.36
CA ASP A 158 17.80 -1.11 23.77
C ASP A 158 16.94 0.15 24.01
N SER A 159 17.32 1.26 23.38
CA SER A 159 16.57 2.52 23.44
C SER A 159 15.21 2.42 22.74
N ILE A 160 15.16 1.74 21.60
CA ILE A 160 13.91 1.46 20.87
C ILE A 160 13.01 0.55 21.70
N SER A 161 13.55 -0.53 22.28
CA SER A 161 12.82 -1.47 23.14
C SER A 161 12.28 -0.78 24.38
N ALA A 162 13.04 0.15 24.97
CA ALA A 162 12.57 0.96 26.09
C ALA A 162 11.39 1.87 25.69
N ALA A 163 11.48 2.52 24.53
CA ALA A 163 10.39 3.35 23.99
C ALA A 163 9.12 2.55 23.70
N LEU A 164 9.26 1.29 23.25
CA LEU A 164 8.18 0.35 22.92
C LEU A 164 7.85 -0.63 24.06
N SER A 165 8.24 -0.36 25.29
CA SER A 165 8.06 -1.24 26.45
C SER A 165 6.60 -1.64 26.79
N ASN A 166 5.60 -0.94 26.25
CA ASN A 166 4.20 -1.33 26.33
C ASN A 166 3.84 -2.58 25.51
N TRP A 167 4.74 -3.04 24.65
CA TRP A 167 4.63 -4.25 23.83
C TRP A 167 5.78 -5.20 24.20
N PRO A 168 5.64 -5.97 25.29
CA PRO A 168 6.74 -6.76 25.87
C PRO A 168 7.21 -7.93 25.00
N TYR A 169 6.36 -8.39 24.07
CA TYR A 169 6.72 -9.42 23.12
C TYR A 169 7.08 -8.81 21.79
N HIS A 170 8.23 -9.15 21.24
CA HIS A 170 8.66 -8.61 19.95
C HIS A 170 9.52 -9.62 19.19
N TYR A 171 9.50 -9.47 17.87
CA TYR A 171 10.38 -10.18 16.96
C TYR A 171 11.04 -9.19 15.99
N ILE A 172 12.36 -9.12 16.05
CA ILE A 172 13.21 -8.30 15.20
C ILE A 172 14.29 -9.24 14.65
N PRO A 173 14.12 -9.79 13.43
CA PRO A 173 15.06 -10.74 12.88
C PRO A 173 16.38 -10.08 12.54
N SER A 174 17.48 -10.76 12.81
CA SER A 174 18.79 -10.41 12.28
C SER A 174 18.86 -10.79 10.80
N SER A 175 19.53 -9.96 9.99
CA SER A 175 19.85 -10.34 8.62
C SER A 175 20.78 -11.55 8.61
N PRO A 176 20.49 -12.59 7.81
CA PRO A 176 21.41 -13.70 7.65
C PRO A 176 22.78 -13.23 7.13
N GLU A 177 23.83 -14.02 7.42
CA GLU A 177 25.19 -13.71 7.00
C GLU A 177 25.27 -13.45 5.49
N GLY A 178 25.97 -12.38 5.11
CA GLY A 178 26.12 -11.94 3.72
C GLY A 178 24.88 -11.28 3.08
N LYS A 179 23.80 -11.07 3.83
CA LYS A 179 22.60 -10.35 3.38
C LYS A 179 22.40 -9.06 4.13
N ASN A 180 22.06 -8.01 3.43
CA ASN A 180 21.65 -6.72 4.01
C ASN A 180 20.16 -6.50 3.72
N LEU A 181 19.29 -6.98 4.61
CA LEU A 181 17.84 -6.88 4.48
C LEU A 181 17.34 -5.55 5.04
N LEU A 182 16.32 -5.00 4.42
CA LEU A 182 15.52 -3.92 5.01
C LEU A 182 14.75 -4.50 6.20
N GLN A 183 15.07 -4.00 7.39
CA GLN A 183 14.57 -4.58 8.63
C GLN A 183 13.06 -4.46 8.77
N LEU A 184 12.46 -5.53 9.30
CA LEU A 184 11.10 -5.57 9.79
C LEU A 184 11.08 -5.79 11.28
N ALA A 185 10.00 -5.37 11.94
CA ALA A 185 9.78 -5.68 13.34
C ALA A 185 8.29 -5.91 13.62
N VAL A 186 8.01 -6.81 14.56
CA VAL A 186 6.68 -6.99 15.15
C VAL A 186 6.80 -6.79 16.64
N PHE A 187 5.93 -5.94 17.21
CA PHE A 187 5.78 -5.73 18.64
C PHE A 187 4.35 -6.07 19.05
N SER A 188 4.18 -6.79 20.15
CA SER A 188 2.87 -7.31 20.59
C SER A 188 2.70 -7.17 22.10
N ARG A 189 1.48 -6.90 22.54
CA ARG A 189 1.07 -7.07 23.94
C ARG A 189 0.82 -8.54 24.30
N TYR A 190 0.67 -9.39 23.28
CA TYR A 190 0.37 -10.81 23.41
C TYR A 190 1.58 -11.67 23.06
N PRO A 191 1.71 -12.87 23.64
CA PRO A 191 2.83 -13.77 23.37
C PRO A 191 2.95 -14.13 21.88
N ILE A 192 4.16 -13.99 21.33
CA ILE A 192 4.55 -14.53 20.03
C ILE A 192 5.06 -15.95 20.28
N LYS A 193 4.48 -16.96 19.63
CA LYS A 193 4.79 -18.39 19.83
C LYS A 193 5.75 -18.93 18.79
N GLU A 194 5.53 -18.57 17.54
CA GLU A 194 6.37 -18.97 16.41
C GLU A 194 6.64 -17.76 15.55
N GLU A 195 7.85 -17.70 14.99
CA GLU A 195 8.31 -16.60 14.16
C GLU A 195 9.18 -17.11 13.03
N HIS A 196 8.95 -16.62 11.82
CA HIS A 196 9.66 -17.01 10.62
C HIS A 196 9.99 -15.78 9.77
N LEU A 197 11.28 -15.67 9.40
CA LEU A 197 11.74 -14.71 8.41
C LEU A 197 11.60 -15.31 6.99
N ILE A 198 10.87 -14.64 6.12
CA ILE A 198 10.67 -15.03 4.72
C ILE A 198 11.57 -14.13 3.86
N ILE A 199 12.61 -14.75 3.29
CA ILE A 199 13.62 -14.08 2.46
C ILE A 199 13.27 -14.29 1.00
N TYR A 200 13.33 -13.22 0.22
CA TYR A 200 13.12 -13.29 -1.22
C TYR A 200 14.47 -13.32 -1.96
N PRO A 201 14.61 -14.16 -3.00
CA PRO A 201 15.78 -14.14 -3.85
C PRO A 201 15.98 -12.77 -4.50
N ASP A 202 17.22 -12.32 -4.61
CA ASP A 202 17.62 -11.07 -5.29
C ASP A 202 16.87 -9.82 -4.82
N SER A 203 16.50 -9.79 -3.55
CA SER A 203 15.82 -8.66 -2.91
C SER A 203 16.40 -8.37 -1.53
N LYS A 204 16.43 -7.09 -1.15
CA LYS A 204 16.68 -6.65 0.24
C LYS A 204 15.40 -6.64 1.07
N ASN A 205 14.26 -6.71 0.42
CA ASN A 205 12.97 -6.77 1.07
C ASN A 205 12.70 -8.20 1.58
N CYS A 206 11.91 -8.30 2.63
CA CYS A 206 11.55 -9.56 3.27
C CYS A 206 10.15 -9.49 3.86
N SER A 207 9.66 -10.59 4.38
CA SER A 207 8.41 -10.67 5.15
C SER A 207 8.64 -11.46 6.44
N LEU A 208 7.77 -11.23 7.43
CA LEU A 208 7.73 -12.00 8.68
C LEU A 208 6.41 -12.73 8.79
N ALA A 209 6.42 -13.94 9.29
CA ALA A 209 5.24 -14.64 9.77
C ALA A 209 5.37 -14.88 11.28
N CYS A 210 4.36 -14.48 12.05
CA CYS A 210 4.35 -14.66 13.51
C CYS A 210 3.02 -15.28 13.93
N ASP A 211 3.07 -16.29 14.79
CA ASP A 211 1.91 -16.84 15.46
C ASP A 211 1.74 -16.17 16.83
N ILE A 212 0.63 -15.47 17.00
CA ILE A 212 0.35 -14.65 18.19
C ILE A 212 -0.83 -15.28 18.94
N GLU A 213 -0.64 -15.56 20.22
CA GLU A 213 -1.68 -16.13 21.09
C GLU A 213 -2.47 -15.04 21.80
N ILE A 214 -3.74 -14.88 21.43
CA ILE A 214 -4.65 -13.88 21.97
C ILE A 214 -5.80 -14.56 22.69
N ASN A 215 -5.82 -14.47 24.03
CA ASN A 215 -6.90 -15.04 24.87
C ASN A 215 -7.17 -16.53 24.55
N GLY A 216 -6.11 -17.32 24.38
CA GLY A 216 -6.19 -18.75 24.09
C GLY A 216 -6.52 -19.11 22.63
N ARG A 217 -6.55 -18.14 21.75
CA ARG A 217 -6.69 -18.35 20.29
C ARG A 217 -5.42 -17.88 19.60
N THR A 218 -4.96 -18.65 18.62
CA THR A 218 -3.80 -18.28 17.80
C THR A 218 -4.27 -17.61 16.51
N ILE A 219 -3.65 -16.51 16.15
CA ILE A 219 -3.74 -15.89 14.85
C ILE A 219 -2.36 -15.91 14.18
N ARG A 220 -2.32 -16.06 12.85
CA ARG A 220 -1.08 -15.91 12.08
C ARG A 220 -1.02 -14.51 11.45
N LEU A 221 0.01 -13.78 11.79
CA LEU A 221 0.30 -12.45 11.27
C LEU A 221 1.42 -12.53 10.24
N PHE A 222 1.21 -11.95 9.06
CA PHE A 222 2.24 -11.66 8.08
C PHE A 222 2.52 -10.15 8.07
N ASN A 223 3.76 -9.75 8.39
CA ASN A 223 4.25 -8.40 8.21
C ASN A 223 5.14 -8.35 6.98
N ASN A 224 4.77 -7.56 5.98
CA ASN A 224 5.37 -7.59 4.66
C ASN A 224 6.00 -6.25 4.29
N HIS A 225 7.20 -6.33 3.70
CA HIS A 225 7.76 -5.23 2.93
C HIS A 225 8.21 -5.80 1.58
N LEU A 226 7.38 -5.61 0.55
CA LEU A 226 7.65 -6.16 -0.77
C LEU A 226 8.63 -5.26 -1.55
N GLN A 227 9.21 -5.79 -2.63
CA GLN A 227 10.24 -5.13 -3.42
C GLN A 227 9.93 -3.65 -3.65
N THR A 228 10.83 -2.80 -3.19
CA THR A 228 10.74 -1.35 -3.35
C THR A 228 10.89 -0.94 -4.81
N THR A 229 10.30 0.20 -5.15
CA THR A 229 10.40 0.75 -6.50
C THR A 229 11.65 1.63 -6.59
N GLU A 230 12.85 1.02 -6.67
CA GLU A 230 14.15 1.70 -6.71
C GLU A 230 14.33 2.58 -7.96
N VAL A 231 13.56 3.65 -8.08
CA VAL A 231 13.63 4.57 -9.24
C VAL A 231 14.59 5.75 -9.02
N SER A 232 15.10 5.95 -7.82
CA SER A 232 15.83 7.15 -7.42
C SER A 232 17.08 7.42 -8.26
N GLN A 233 17.85 6.40 -8.63
CA GLN A 233 19.06 6.57 -9.45
C GLN A 233 18.72 6.96 -10.90
N ASN A 234 17.77 6.28 -11.52
CA ASN A 234 17.35 6.55 -12.90
C ASN A 234 16.61 7.88 -12.98
N LYS A 235 15.82 8.23 -11.97
CA LYS A 235 15.20 9.55 -11.84
C LYS A 235 16.25 10.67 -11.82
N ARG A 236 17.31 10.56 -11.01
CA ARG A 236 18.40 11.54 -10.97
C ARG A 236 19.12 11.67 -12.32
N LYS A 237 19.35 10.55 -13.03
CA LYS A 237 19.93 10.55 -14.38
C LYS A 237 19.03 11.27 -15.39
N LEU A 238 17.71 10.99 -15.32
CA LEU A 238 16.70 11.64 -16.17
C LEU A 238 16.64 13.14 -15.91
N GLU A 239 16.56 13.57 -14.65
CA GLU A 239 16.57 14.99 -14.28
C GLU A 239 17.85 15.70 -14.74
N LYS A 240 19.00 15.04 -14.63
CA LYS A 240 20.26 15.59 -15.15
C LYS A 240 20.25 15.73 -16.67
N GLY A 241 19.77 14.71 -17.40
CA GLY A 241 19.64 14.75 -18.87
C GLY A 241 18.72 15.88 -19.33
N LEU A 242 17.56 16.05 -18.68
CA LEU A 242 16.61 17.14 -18.96
C LEU A 242 17.22 18.53 -18.72
N ARG A 243 18.04 18.70 -17.67
CA ARG A 243 18.72 19.98 -17.38
C ARG A 243 19.83 20.32 -18.36
N THR A 244 20.46 19.31 -18.98
CA THR A 244 21.56 19.49 -19.93
C THR A 244 21.12 19.43 -21.39
N ASP A 245 19.83 19.32 -21.65
CA ASP A 245 19.21 19.17 -22.98
C ASP A 245 19.86 18.04 -23.82
N ASP A 246 20.26 16.96 -23.12
CA ASP A 246 20.91 15.79 -23.70
C ASP A 246 19.85 14.71 -24.00
N SER A 247 19.33 14.73 -25.21
CA SER A 247 18.24 13.84 -25.64
C SER A 247 18.60 12.36 -25.55
N GLN A 248 19.84 11.96 -25.85
CA GLN A 248 20.28 10.58 -25.76
C GLN A 248 20.35 10.10 -24.30
N ARG A 249 20.84 10.94 -23.40
CA ARG A 249 20.86 10.66 -21.98
C ARG A 249 19.45 10.56 -21.39
N VAL A 250 18.52 11.41 -21.82
CA VAL A 250 17.10 11.36 -21.44
C VAL A 250 16.48 10.05 -21.89
N GLU A 251 16.68 9.65 -23.14
CA GLU A 251 16.15 8.40 -23.69
C GLU A 251 16.68 7.18 -22.93
N HIS A 252 18.01 7.06 -22.77
CA HIS A 252 18.60 5.95 -22.01
C HIS A 252 18.14 5.90 -20.56
N ALA A 253 18.01 7.06 -19.90
CA ALA A 253 17.51 7.11 -18.52
C ALA A 253 16.02 6.73 -18.42
N ALA A 254 15.20 7.13 -19.40
CA ALA A 254 13.79 6.77 -19.46
C ALA A 254 13.60 5.27 -19.69
N LEU A 255 14.33 4.68 -20.66
CA LEU A 255 14.32 3.23 -20.90
C LEU A 255 14.77 2.45 -19.67
N GLY A 256 15.88 2.86 -19.04
CA GLY A 256 16.36 2.23 -17.79
C GLY A 256 15.37 2.36 -16.63
N LEU A 257 14.57 3.44 -16.56
CA LEU A 257 13.50 3.60 -15.59
C LEU A 257 12.36 2.60 -15.85
N ILE A 258 11.94 2.45 -17.10
CA ILE A 258 10.88 1.52 -17.53
C ILE A 258 11.30 0.08 -17.22
N ASP A 259 12.53 -0.30 -17.59
CA ASP A 259 13.06 -1.65 -17.36
C ASP A 259 13.18 -1.94 -15.84
N GLY A 260 13.67 -0.97 -15.05
CA GLY A 260 13.75 -1.11 -13.60
C GLY A 260 12.38 -1.24 -12.93
N LEU A 261 11.39 -0.47 -13.38
CA LEU A 261 10.00 -0.60 -12.92
C LEU A 261 9.42 -1.98 -13.27
N HIS A 262 9.63 -2.45 -14.50
CA HIS A 262 9.15 -3.75 -14.94
C HIS A 262 9.78 -4.89 -14.10
N GLU A 263 11.09 -4.84 -13.85
CA GLU A 263 11.78 -5.81 -13.01
C GLU A 263 11.23 -5.82 -11.58
N ASN A 264 10.95 -4.65 -11.00
CA ASN A 264 10.35 -4.57 -9.68
C ASN A 264 8.90 -5.10 -9.66
N PHE A 265 8.11 -4.91 -10.71
CA PHE A 265 6.79 -5.54 -10.84
C PHE A 265 6.90 -7.06 -10.88
N ARG A 266 7.89 -7.60 -11.63
CA ARG A 266 8.14 -9.03 -11.73
C ARG A 266 8.56 -9.62 -10.37
N LYS A 267 9.50 -8.99 -9.67
CA LYS A 267 9.93 -9.43 -8.34
C LYS A 267 8.78 -9.45 -7.34
N ARG A 268 7.97 -8.39 -7.31
CA ARG A 268 6.79 -8.34 -6.44
C ARG A 268 5.75 -9.41 -6.77
N ALA A 269 5.58 -9.76 -8.04
CA ALA A 269 4.65 -10.83 -8.43
C ALA A 269 5.10 -12.17 -7.86
N VAL A 270 6.40 -12.52 -7.98
CA VAL A 270 6.97 -13.75 -7.39
C VAL A 270 6.82 -13.75 -5.87
N GLN A 271 7.06 -12.62 -5.21
CA GLN A 271 6.88 -12.47 -3.75
C GLN A 271 5.41 -12.69 -3.35
N ALA A 272 4.48 -12.12 -4.12
CA ALA A 272 3.05 -12.27 -3.88
C ALA A 272 2.58 -13.73 -4.07
N ASP A 273 3.09 -14.43 -5.08
CA ASP A 273 2.78 -15.85 -5.32
C ASP A 273 3.25 -16.73 -4.17
N LEU A 274 4.45 -16.48 -3.64
CA LEU A 274 4.95 -17.17 -2.45
C LEU A 274 4.09 -16.89 -1.22
N LEU A 275 3.76 -15.62 -0.96
CA LEU A 275 2.90 -15.24 0.15
C LEU A 275 1.52 -15.88 0.05
N LYS A 276 0.92 -15.92 -1.14
CA LYS A 276 -0.36 -16.61 -1.37
C LYS A 276 -0.31 -18.07 -0.93
N GLN A 277 0.79 -18.78 -1.24
CA GLN A 277 0.95 -20.18 -0.83
C GLN A 277 1.07 -20.30 0.68
N LEU A 278 1.87 -19.45 1.33
CA LEU A 278 2.07 -19.45 2.79
C LEU A 278 0.77 -19.09 3.54
N ILE A 279 0.03 -18.09 3.04
CA ILE A 279 -1.28 -17.70 3.57
C ILE A 279 -2.28 -18.85 3.43
N ALA A 280 -2.30 -19.51 2.27
CA ALA A 280 -3.19 -20.64 2.03
C ALA A 280 -2.91 -21.85 2.92
N ALA A 281 -1.66 -22.03 3.34
CA ALA A 281 -1.21 -23.09 4.23
C ALA A 281 -1.40 -22.78 5.72
N SER A 282 -1.82 -21.55 6.07
CA SER A 282 -2.04 -21.19 7.48
C SER A 282 -3.18 -22.00 8.09
N PRO A 283 -2.95 -22.65 9.25
CA PRO A 283 -4.00 -23.35 10.00
C PRO A 283 -4.84 -22.39 10.87
N TYR A 284 -4.44 -21.12 10.96
CA TYR A 284 -5.04 -20.13 11.84
C TYR A 284 -5.71 -19.00 11.07
N PRO A 285 -6.67 -18.29 11.67
CA PRO A 285 -7.13 -17.01 11.16
C PRO A 285 -5.93 -16.09 10.89
N THR A 286 -5.92 -15.44 9.76
CA THR A 286 -4.72 -14.78 9.23
C THR A 286 -4.91 -13.28 9.09
N LEU A 287 -3.92 -12.52 9.54
CA LEU A 287 -3.72 -11.10 9.27
C LEU A 287 -2.53 -10.94 8.32
N VAL A 288 -2.70 -10.14 7.28
CA VAL A 288 -1.63 -9.81 6.34
C VAL A 288 -1.53 -8.31 6.24
N CYS A 289 -0.43 -7.75 6.71
CA CYS A 289 -0.24 -6.31 6.74
C CYS A 289 1.13 -5.92 6.18
N GLY A 290 1.34 -4.62 6.00
CA GLY A 290 2.61 -4.04 5.60
C GLY A 290 2.56 -3.23 4.31
N ASP A 291 3.74 -2.84 3.88
CA ASP A 291 3.97 -2.12 2.63
C ASP A 291 4.12 -3.11 1.45
N PHE A 292 3.12 -3.14 0.58
CA PHE A 292 3.15 -3.98 -0.61
C PHE A 292 3.84 -3.30 -1.80
N ASN A 293 4.22 -2.03 -1.67
CA ASN A 293 4.78 -1.23 -2.77
C ASN A 293 3.94 -1.30 -4.06
N SER A 294 2.65 -1.55 -3.94
CA SER A 294 1.74 -1.87 -5.06
C SER A 294 0.35 -1.33 -4.80
N LEU A 295 -0.28 -0.77 -5.82
CA LEU A 295 -1.65 -0.26 -5.75
C LEU A 295 -2.70 -1.38 -5.69
N PRO A 296 -3.95 -1.09 -5.25
CA PRO A 296 -5.05 -2.07 -5.25
C PRO A 296 -5.42 -2.62 -6.64
N SER A 297 -5.03 -1.93 -7.72
CA SER A 297 -5.18 -2.41 -9.11
C SER A 297 -4.21 -3.52 -9.50
N SER A 298 -3.12 -3.73 -8.73
CA SER A 298 -2.00 -4.58 -9.12
C SER A 298 -2.28 -6.07 -8.98
N TYR A 299 -1.53 -6.87 -9.75
CA TYR A 299 -1.44 -8.32 -9.59
C TYR A 299 -1.09 -8.72 -8.14
N VAL A 300 -0.15 -8.00 -7.53
CA VAL A 300 0.32 -8.25 -6.16
C VAL A 300 -0.82 -8.21 -5.14
N TYR A 301 -1.58 -7.11 -5.14
CA TYR A 301 -2.70 -6.96 -4.21
C TYR A 301 -3.77 -8.05 -4.43
N HIS A 302 -4.14 -8.30 -5.70
CA HIS A 302 -5.15 -9.31 -6.03
C HIS A 302 -4.69 -10.74 -5.67
N THR A 303 -3.40 -11.04 -5.88
CA THR A 303 -2.81 -12.35 -5.57
C THR A 303 -2.78 -12.61 -4.07
N ILE A 304 -2.31 -11.64 -3.27
CA ILE A 304 -2.21 -11.77 -1.80
C ILE A 304 -3.60 -11.82 -1.17
N LYS A 305 -4.50 -10.92 -1.58
CA LYS A 305 -5.87 -10.90 -1.07
C LYS A 305 -6.61 -12.19 -1.44
N GLY A 306 -6.50 -12.63 -2.69
CA GLY A 306 -7.21 -13.80 -3.20
C GLY A 306 -8.69 -13.77 -2.85
N ASP A 307 -9.26 -14.97 -2.68
CA ASP A 307 -10.65 -15.16 -2.26
C ASP A 307 -10.81 -15.39 -0.76
N LYS A 308 -9.68 -15.61 -0.05
CA LYS A 308 -9.66 -15.95 1.38
C LYS A 308 -9.61 -14.75 2.30
N LEU A 309 -9.02 -13.64 1.87
CA LEU A 309 -8.85 -12.45 2.70
C LEU A 309 -9.81 -11.33 2.30
N GLN A 310 -10.16 -10.54 3.28
CA GLN A 310 -10.93 -9.31 3.15
C GLN A 310 -10.01 -8.11 3.33
N ASP A 311 -10.24 -7.04 2.58
CA ASP A 311 -9.56 -5.77 2.80
C ASP A 311 -10.27 -5.01 3.92
N GLY A 312 -9.54 -4.73 5.01
CA GLY A 312 -10.09 -4.03 6.16
C GLY A 312 -10.69 -2.66 5.81
N PHE A 313 -10.08 -1.93 4.85
CA PHE A 313 -10.64 -0.66 4.38
C PHE A 313 -11.98 -0.82 3.64
N GLN A 314 -12.10 -1.84 2.79
CA GLN A 314 -13.38 -2.12 2.12
C GLN A 314 -14.48 -2.52 3.10
N ARG A 315 -14.11 -3.08 4.26
CA ARG A 315 -15.07 -3.58 5.27
C ARG A 315 -15.50 -2.52 6.27
N SER A 316 -14.56 -1.70 6.73
CA SER A 316 -14.79 -0.77 7.84
C SER A 316 -14.10 0.59 7.70
N GLY A 317 -13.52 0.88 6.54
CA GLY A 317 -12.91 2.16 6.24
C GLY A 317 -13.91 3.22 5.76
N HIS A 318 -13.47 4.48 5.74
CA HIS A 318 -14.30 5.63 5.36
C HIS A 318 -13.54 6.65 4.55
N GLY A 319 -14.25 7.34 3.67
CA GLY A 319 -13.69 8.44 2.88
C GLY A 319 -12.64 7.97 1.88
N TYR A 320 -11.67 8.82 1.62
CA TYR A 320 -10.57 8.55 0.70
C TYR A 320 -9.33 8.06 1.46
N MET A 321 -8.72 6.98 0.98
CA MET A 321 -7.57 6.34 1.58
C MET A 321 -6.33 6.48 0.70
N TYR A 322 -5.27 7.03 1.28
CA TYR A 322 -3.91 6.97 0.78
C TYR A 322 -2.97 6.64 1.95
N THR A 323 -1.81 6.08 1.67
CA THR A 323 -0.83 5.72 2.70
C THR A 323 0.56 6.25 2.40
N PHE A 324 0.86 6.55 1.14
CA PHE A 324 2.12 7.15 0.72
C PHE A 324 1.95 8.64 0.42
N LYS A 325 2.77 9.49 1.04
CA LYS A 325 2.59 10.95 1.02
C LYS A 325 3.02 11.63 -0.27
N TYR A 326 3.95 11.02 -0.99
CA TYR A 326 4.34 11.52 -2.30
C TYR A 326 3.25 11.27 -3.36
N PHE A 327 3.47 11.73 -4.58
CA PHE A 327 2.51 11.64 -5.70
C PHE A 327 1.13 12.22 -5.37
N LYS A 328 1.10 13.36 -4.64
CA LYS A 328 -0.12 14.11 -4.31
C LYS A 328 -1.17 13.26 -3.58
N HIS A 329 -0.73 12.37 -2.70
CA HIS A 329 -1.60 11.52 -1.89
C HIS A 329 -2.53 10.61 -2.73
N LEU A 330 -2.05 10.12 -3.88
CA LEU A 330 -2.84 9.26 -4.77
C LEU A 330 -2.61 7.76 -4.53
N LEU A 331 -1.59 7.41 -3.73
CA LEU A 331 -1.14 6.03 -3.63
C LEU A 331 -1.52 5.42 -2.28
N ARG A 332 -2.27 4.32 -2.33
CA ARG A 332 -2.48 3.39 -1.22
C ARG A 332 -1.64 2.16 -1.50
N ILE A 333 -0.58 1.96 -0.72
CA ILE A 333 0.38 0.85 -0.88
C ILE A 333 0.59 0.04 0.39
N ASP A 334 0.08 0.53 1.52
CA ASP A 334 0.07 -0.16 2.81
C ASP A 334 -1.33 -0.71 3.12
N TYR A 335 -1.39 -1.90 3.67
CA TYR A 335 -2.63 -2.64 3.86
C TYR A 335 -2.68 -3.36 5.19
N ILE A 336 -3.91 -3.64 5.67
CA ILE A 336 -4.24 -4.71 6.58
C ILE A 336 -5.38 -5.50 5.95
N LEU A 337 -5.06 -6.73 5.51
CA LEU A 337 -6.00 -7.73 5.02
C LEU A 337 -6.22 -8.76 6.12
N HIS A 338 -7.40 -9.37 6.19
CA HIS A 338 -7.73 -10.30 7.26
C HIS A 338 -8.63 -11.44 6.80
N SER A 339 -8.53 -12.58 7.47
CA SER A 339 -9.49 -13.69 7.33
C SER A 339 -10.90 -13.25 7.74
N PRO A 340 -11.96 -13.83 7.18
CA PRO A 340 -13.35 -13.47 7.51
C PRO A 340 -13.72 -13.65 8.97
N GLU A 341 -13.04 -14.55 9.69
CA GLU A 341 -13.23 -14.83 11.13
C GLU A 341 -12.80 -13.64 12.03
N LEU A 342 -11.94 -12.77 11.51
CA LEU A 342 -11.49 -11.56 12.18
C LEU A 342 -12.35 -10.39 11.70
N ASN A 343 -13.40 -10.08 12.43
CA ASN A 343 -14.38 -9.08 12.02
C ASN A 343 -13.85 -7.65 12.20
N SER A 344 -13.47 -6.99 11.10
CA SER A 344 -13.03 -5.58 11.11
C SER A 344 -14.18 -4.65 11.48
N THR A 345 -13.94 -3.78 12.47
CA THR A 345 -14.93 -2.83 13.00
C THR A 345 -14.58 -1.37 12.70
N ASP A 346 -13.29 -1.09 12.48
CA ASP A 346 -12.80 0.25 12.17
C ASP A 346 -11.49 0.16 11.40
N TYR A 347 -11.27 1.05 10.44
CA TYR A 347 -10.05 1.10 9.63
C TYR A 347 -9.76 2.53 9.21
N PHE A 348 -8.57 3.02 9.55
CA PHE A 348 -8.16 4.40 9.27
C PHE A 348 -6.64 4.52 9.09
N SER A 349 -6.22 5.62 8.48
CA SER A 349 -4.81 5.96 8.29
C SER A 349 -4.60 7.41 8.76
N PRO A 350 -4.03 7.60 9.96
CA PRO A 350 -3.75 8.94 10.48
C PRO A 350 -2.54 9.56 9.78
N ASP A 351 -2.57 10.86 9.56
CA ASP A 351 -1.44 11.59 9.00
C ASP A 351 -0.42 11.91 10.10
N LEU A 352 0.71 11.22 10.10
CA LEU A 352 1.83 11.41 11.03
C LEU A 352 3.08 11.85 10.28
N ASN A 353 3.77 12.87 10.79
CA ASN A 353 4.94 13.47 10.14
C ASN A 353 6.27 12.77 10.46
N TYR A 354 6.27 11.46 10.76
CA TYR A 354 7.45 10.71 11.19
C TYR A 354 7.93 9.69 10.15
N SER A 355 7.39 9.73 8.94
CA SER A 355 7.76 8.92 7.79
C SER A 355 7.13 9.51 6.53
N ASP A 356 7.58 9.09 5.37
CA ASP A 356 6.94 9.36 4.07
C ASP A 356 5.71 8.48 3.81
N HIS A 357 5.44 7.52 4.69
CA HIS A 357 4.17 6.79 4.77
C HIS A 357 3.27 7.32 5.89
N ASN A 358 2.01 6.93 5.85
CA ASN A 358 1.07 7.03 6.96
C ASN A 358 0.84 5.63 7.55
N PRO A 359 0.73 5.49 8.87
CA PRO A 359 0.36 4.20 9.44
C PRO A 359 -1.05 3.80 9.03
N VAL A 360 -1.29 2.51 8.99
CA VAL A 360 -2.62 1.94 8.82
C VAL A 360 -3.03 1.25 10.11
N VAL A 361 -4.22 1.55 10.60
CA VAL A 361 -4.76 1.01 11.85
C VAL A 361 -6.08 0.31 11.57
N MET A 362 -6.23 -0.89 12.10
CA MET A 362 -7.46 -1.67 12.04
C MET A 362 -7.86 -2.13 13.44
N ARG A 363 -9.14 -1.98 13.77
CA ARG A 363 -9.77 -2.56 14.95
C ARG A 363 -10.65 -3.73 14.54
N MET A 364 -10.65 -4.79 15.33
CA MET A 364 -11.41 -6.01 15.04
C MET A 364 -11.90 -6.70 16.31
N LYS A 365 -12.91 -7.57 16.13
CA LYS A 365 -13.51 -8.41 17.19
C LYS A 365 -13.47 -9.87 16.81
#